data_390d1d138c1e01da4e2c9d11bd0c256a
#
_entry.id   390d1d138c1e01da4e2c9d11bd0c256a
#
_cell.length_a   1.000
_cell.length_b   1.000
_cell.length_c   1.000
_cell.angle_alpha   90.00
_cell.angle_beta   90.00
_cell.angle_gamma   90.00
#
_symmetry.space_group_name_H-M   'P 1'
#
loop_
_entity.id
_entity.type
_entity.pdbx_description
1 polymer ?
#
loop_
_entity_poly.entity_id
_entity_poly.type
_entity_poly.pdbx_seq_one_letter_code
_entity_poly.pdbx_strand_id
1 'polypeptide(L)'
;MTLEEMKKHEWSVSWSGGKDSTATIILMHEHGVPIKEIVYVRMMYDDTLPATLPVMTDFVDSAIKVFEIWGYNVKVVKSIKTAEQIINCVYKRSKYPERNGKCYGVRGFARGFCKFTDVKKNTIKSLLNGEYEMIGYASDEVERLHRLTDKKCSIMAVLGIAKQDTFDICRKYNLLSPLYELGVKRDGCWFCPNAGKNEREMLKEEHPELVEKIHDMIEVCDYDISSFGARNNWVADYFKENDVLNV
;
A
#
# COMPACT_ATOMS: atom_id res chain seq x y z
N MET A 1 17.47 8.19 19.59
CA MET A 1 17.74 9.37 18.74
C MET A 1 16.79 10.47 19.17
N THR A 2 17.29 11.67 19.38
CA THR A 2 16.50 12.87 19.72
C THR A 2 16.14 13.65 18.46
N LEU A 3 15.21 14.62 18.57
CA LEU A 3 14.85 15.50 17.45
C LEU A 3 16.06 16.30 16.93
N GLU A 4 16.91 16.79 17.83
CA GLU A 4 18.12 17.53 17.46
C GLU A 4 19.18 16.67 16.78
N GLU A 5 19.23 15.38 17.11
CA GLU A 5 20.08 14.43 16.36
C GLU A 5 19.53 14.16 14.97
N MET A 6 18.19 14.07 14.82
CA MET A 6 17.56 13.89 13.51
C MET A 6 17.85 15.04 12.54
N LYS A 7 17.91 16.27 13.03
CA LYS A 7 18.22 17.45 12.21
C LYS A 7 19.64 17.46 11.64
N LYS A 8 20.54 16.61 12.14
CA LYS A 8 21.91 16.50 11.65
C LYS A 8 22.05 15.57 10.44
N HIS A 9 20.99 14.88 10.05
CA HIS A 9 20.98 13.91 8.95
C HIS A 9 19.95 14.32 7.91
N GLU A 10 20.22 13.96 6.65
CA GLU A 10 19.23 14.00 5.58
C GLU A 10 18.51 12.67 5.47
N TRP A 11 17.19 12.68 5.44
CA TRP A 11 16.35 11.49 5.49
C TRP A 11 15.62 11.26 4.18
N SER A 12 15.66 10.04 3.69
CA SER A 12 14.74 9.59 2.65
C SER A 12 13.45 9.07 3.28
N VAL A 13 12.31 9.47 2.75
CA VAL A 13 10.99 9.08 3.26
C VAL A 13 10.31 8.15 2.28
N SER A 14 10.00 6.92 2.72
CA SER A 14 9.14 6.02 1.94
C SER A 14 7.67 6.37 2.21
N TRP A 15 7.08 7.16 1.30
CA TRP A 15 5.69 7.58 1.40
C TRP A 15 4.75 6.57 0.73
N SER A 16 3.65 6.25 1.39
CA SER A 16 2.67 5.29 0.87
C SER A 16 1.33 5.92 0.45
N GLY A 17 1.14 7.22 0.68
CA GLY A 17 -0.15 7.89 0.58
C GLY A 17 -1.03 7.75 1.82
N GLY A 18 -0.75 6.78 2.69
CA GLY A 18 -1.49 6.58 3.93
C GLY A 18 -1.16 7.62 5.01
N LYS A 19 -2.10 7.87 5.92
CA LYS A 19 -2.02 8.91 6.94
C LYS A 19 -0.73 8.92 7.78
N ASP A 20 -0.22 7.74 8.16
CA ASP A 20 0.95 7.64 9.03
C ASP A 20 2.23 8.13 8.32
N SER A 21 2.43 7.76 7.06
CA SER A 21 3.56 8.24 6.26
C SER A 21 3.40 9.70 5.84
N THR A 22 2.17 10.17 5.67
CA THR A 22 1.87 11.58 5.39
C THR A 22 2.13 12.44 6.61
N ALA A 23 1.65 12.05 7.80
CA ALA A 23 1.92 12.73 9.06
C ALA A 23 3.43 12.81 9.35
N THR A 24 4.20 11.76 9.00
CA THR A 24 5.66 11.76 9.11
C THR A 24 6.29 12.91 8.31
N ILE A 25 5.89 13.09 7.05
CA ILE A 25 6.40 14.19 6.20
C ILE A 25 6.01 15.56 6.78
N ILE A 26 4.76 15.71 7.23
CA ILE A 26 4.26 16.94 7.84
C ILE A 26 5.07 17.29 9.08
N LEU A 27 5.27 16.34 9.99
CA LEU A 27 6.03 16.55 11.23
C LEU A 27 7.50 16.88 10.94
N MET A 28 8.12 16.25 9.96
CA MET A 28 9.48 16.60 9.54
C MET A 28 9.54 18.04 9.03
N HIS A 29 8.54 18.45 8.23
CA HIS A 29 8.40 19.81 7.73
C HIS A 29 8.23 20.83 8.88
N GLU A 30 7.30 20.59 9.81
CA GLU A 30 7.04 21.48 10.94
C GLU A 30 8.26 21.64 11.88
N HIS A 31 9.01 20.57 12.06
CA HIS A 31 10.16 20.56 12.99
C HIS A 31 11.50 20.85 12.32
N GLY A 32 11.54 21.12 11.03
CA GLY A 32 12.76 21.41 10.29
C GLY A 32 13.75 20.24 10.23
N VAL A 33 13.24 19.01 10.19
CA VAL A 33 14.06 17.81 9.97
C VAL A 33 14.30 17.66 8.46
N PRO A 34 15.58 17.61 8.00
CA PRO A 34 15.88 17.62 6.58
C PRO A 34 15.35 16.38 5.84
N ILE A 35 14.61 16.61 4.76
CA ILE A 35 14.15 15.56 3.84
C ILE A 35 15.00 15.61 2.58
N LYS A 36 15.75 14.55 2.32
CA LYS A 36 16.55 14.37 1.10
C LYS A 36 15.68 14.14 -0.11
N GLU A 37 14.75 13.19 0.03
CA GLU A 37 13.77 12.83 -1.00
C GLU A 37 12.56 12.13 -0.38
N ILE A 38 11.42 12.27 -1.04
CA ILE A 38 10.21 11.51 -0.75
C ILE A 38 10.03 10.50 -1.88
N VAL A 39 10.00 9.21 -1.57
CA VAL A 39 9.84 8.14 -2.57
C VAL A 39 8.44 7.56 -2.50
N TYR A 40 7.69 7.67 -3.58
CA TYR A 40 6.39 7.02 -3.75
C TYR A 40 6.47 5.92 -4.80
N VAL A 41 6.11 4.70 -4.43
CA VAL A 41 5.98 3.59 -5.39
C VAL A 41 4.54 3.47 -5.82
N ARG A 42 4.26 3.89 -7.06
CA ARG A 42 2.96 3.69 -7.71
C ARG A 42 2.84 2.23 -8.10
N MET A 43 2.03 1.50 -7.34
CA MET A 43 1.75 0.10 -7.62
C MET A 43 0.85 0.02 -8.85
N MET A 44 1.25 -0.76 -9.85
CA MET A 44 0.57 -0.85 -11.14
C MET A 44 -0.17 -2.19 -11.27
N TYR A 45 -1.41 -2.15 -11.75
CA TYR A 45 -2.13 -3.36 -12.15
C TYR A 45 -1.56 -3.93 -13.45
N ASP A 46 -1.49 -3.11 -14.49
CA ASP A 46 -0.82 -3.33 -15.76
C ASP A 46 0.13 -2.16 -16.07
N ASP A 47 0.60 -2.01 -17.30
CA ASP A 47 1.54 -0.94 -17.67
C ASP A 47 0.92 0.46 -17.60
N THR A 48 -0.41 0.58 -17.61
CA THR A 48 -1.17 1.83 -17.69
C THR A 48 -2.01 2.10 -16.45
N LEU A 49 -2.64 1.07 -15.89
CA LEU A 49 -3.63 1.17 -14.82
C LEU A 49 -2.99 1.05 -13.43
N PRO A 50 -3.13 2.06 -12.55
CA PRO A 50 -2.74 1.93 -11.16
C PRO A 50 -3.54 0.84 -10.42
N ALA A 51 -2.91 0.21 -9.43
CA ALA A 51 -3.54 -0.79 -8.59
C ALA A 51 -4.37 -0.18 -7.44
N THR A 52 -4.25 1.12 -7.20
CA THR A 52 -5.03 1.86 -6.21
C THR A 52 -6.31 2.41 -6.85
N LEU A 53 -7.32 2.68 -6.04
CA LEU A 53 -8.56 3.33 -6.49
C LEU A 53 -8.27 4.68 -7.16
N PRO A 54 -9.05 5.12 -8.17
CA PRO A 54 -8.86 6.40 -8.84
C PRO A 54 -8.80 7.58 -7.86
N VAL A 55 -9.72 7.67 -6.90
CA VAL A 55 -9.76 8.71 -5.87
C VAL A 55 -8.46 8.79 -5.06
N MET A 56 -7.81 7.65 -4.83
CA MET A 56 -6.51 7.61 -4.15
C MET A 56 -5.37 8.07 -5.07
N THR A 57 -5.46 7.77 -6.36
CA THR A 57 -4.48 8.24 -7.35
C THR A 57 -4.51 9.77 -7.43
N ASP A 58 -5.69 10.37 -7.52
CA ASP A 58 -5.89 11.83 -7.55
C ASP A 58 -5.41 12.51 -6.27
N PHE A 59 -5.70 11.90 -5.12
CA PHE A 59 -5.18 12.37 -3.84
C PHE A 59 -3.65 12.38 -3.80
N VAL A 60 -3.02 11.29 -4.22
CA VAL A 60 -1.55 11.17 -4.27
C VAL A 60 -0.95 12.23 -5.18
N ASP A 61 -1.50 12.43 -6.38
CA ASP A 61 -0.99 13.42 -7.33
C ASP A 61 -1.18 14.87 -6.81
N SER A 62 -2.22 15.12 -6.03
CA SER A 62 -2.43 16.41 -5.34
C SER A 62 -1.47 16.61 -4.18
N ALA A 63 -1.24 15.59 -3.36
CA ALA A 63 -0.32 15.66 -2.22
C ALA A 63 1.14 15.84 -2.68
N ILE A 64 1.54 15.22 -3.79
CA ILE A 64 2.86 15.42 -4.41
C ILE A 64 3.09 16.90 -4.70
N LYS A 65 2.12 17.58 -5.32
CA LYS A 65 2.21 19.02 -5.61
C LYS A 65 2.41 19.86 -4.35
N VAL A 66 1.77 19.49 -3.25
CA VAL A 66 1.96 20.17 -1.96
C VAL A 66 3.38 19.97 -1.45
N PHE A 67 3.91 18.76 -1.50
CA PHE A 67 5.29 18.49 -1.07
C PHE A 67 6.33 19.21 -1.94
N GLU A 68 6.08 19.30 -3.25
CA GLU A 68 6.92 20.07 -4.18
C GLU A 68 6.88 21.59 -3.89
N ILE A 69 5.71 22.14 -3.55
CA ILE A 69 5.56 23.54 -3.11
C ILE A 69 6.34 23.78 -1.79
N TRP A 70 6.42 22.79 -0.91
CA TRP A 70 7.27 22.86 0.29
C TRP A 70 8.77 22.76 -0.01
N GLY A 71 9.14 22.54 -1.27
CA GLY A 71 10.53 22.46 -1.73
C GLY A 71 11.13 21.06 -1.69
N TYR A 72 10.32 20.01 -1.50
CA TYR A 72 10.82 18.65 -1.44
C TYR A 72 10.88 17.98 -2.82
N ASN A 73 11.93 17.19 -3.01
CA ASN A 73 12.05 16.31 -4.18
C ASN A 73 11.18 15.06 -4.00
N VAL A 74 10.15 14.91 -4.83
CA VAL A 74 9.27 13.74 -4.79
C VAL A 74 9.56 12.83 -5.97
N LYS A 75 10.08 11.63 -5.68
CA LYS A 75 10.41 10.62 -6.67
C LYS A 75 9.26 9.61 -6.80
N VAL A 76 8.53 9.70 -7.90
CA VAL A 76 7.49 8.75 -8.23
C VAL A 76 8.05 7.65 -9.13
N VAL A 77 7.94 6.40 -8.72
CA VAL A 77 8.38 5.24 -9.51
C VAL A 77 7.26 4.22 -9.64
N LYS A 78 7.15 3.59 -10.79
CA LYS A 78 6.25 2.44 -10.97
C LYS A 78 6.84 1.22 -10.28
N SER A 79 5.98 0.32 -9.81
CA SER A 79 6.40 -0.98 -9.26
C SER A 79 7.20 -1.78 -10.29
N ILE A 80 8.24 -2.48 -9.84
CA ILE A 80 9.12 -3.31 -10.70
C ILE A 80 8.41 -4.49 -11.34
N LYS A 81 7.21 -4.83 -10.88
CA LYS A 81 6.28 -5.79 -11.49
C LYS A 81 4.87 -5.28 -11.33
N THR A 82 4.04 -5.55 -12.34
CA THR A 82 2.60 -5.28 -12.29
C THR A 82 1.84 -6.42 -11.60
N ALA A 83 0.58 -6.17 -11.23
CA ALA A 83 -0.29 -7.21 -10.68
C ALA A 83 -0.55 -8.31 -11.72
N GLU A 84 -0.78 -7.92 -12.97
CA GLU A 84 -0.99 -8.85 -14.08
C GLU A 84 0.20 -9.81 -14.26
N GLN A 85 1.43 -9.30 -14.19
CA GLN A 85 2.63 -10.16 -14.21
C GLN A 85 2.69 -11.13 -13.03
N ILE A 86 2.15 -10.76 -11.86
CA ILE A 86 2.08 -11.66 -10.71
C ILE A 86 0.99 -12.71 -10.90
N ILE A 87 -0.17 -12.32 -11.40
CA ILE A 87 -1.29 -13.22 -11.70
C ILE A 87 -0.82 -14.35 -12.62
N ASN A 88 -0.10 -14.01 -13.67
CA ASN A 88 0.41 -14.92 -14.69
C ASN A 88 1.69 -15.68 -14.27
N CYS A 89 2.26 -15.40 -13.08
CA CYS A 89 3.37 -16.19 -12.56
C CYS A 89 2.93 -17.64 -12.27
N VAL A 90 3.77 -18.60 -12.64
CA VAL A 90 3.52 -20.03 -12.47
C VAL A 90 4.25 -20.59 -11.25
N TYR A 91 3.58 -21.44 -10.48
CA TYR A 91 4.21 -22.21 -9.39
C TYR A 91 5.21 -23.22 -9.96
N LYS A 92 6.49 -23.05 -9.61
CA LYS A 92 7.56 -23.97 -10.05
C LYS A 92 7.86 -25.04 -9.01
N ARG A 93 7.81 -24.70 -7.72
CA ARG A 93 8.11 -25.59 -6.58
C ARG A 93 7.22 -25.19 -5.42
N SER A 94 5.97 -25.63 -5.45
CA SER A 94 5.02 -25.42 -4.38
C SER A 94 5.16 -26.51 -3.32
N LYS A 95 4.94 -26.14 -2.03
CA LYS A 95 4.70 -27.11 -0.94
C LYS A 95 3.49 -28.02 -1.24
N TYR A 96 2.61 -27.56 -2.11
CA TYR A 96 1.42 -28.26 -2.57
C TYR A 96 1.64 -28.66 -4.04
N PRO A 97 1.98 -29.95 -4.33
CA PRO A 97 2.38 -30.40 -5.66
C PRO A 97 1.32 -30.13 -6.74
N GLU A 98 0.04 -30.17 -6.39
CA GLU A 98 -1.11 -29.91 -7.28
C GLU A 98 -1.13 -28.49 -7.85
N ARG A 99 -0.36 -27.58 -7.28
CA ARG A 99 -0.22 -26.19 -7.76
C ARG A 99 0.90 -26.00 -8.77
N ASN A 100 1.83 -26.94 -8.86
CA ASN A 100 2.94 -26.79 -9.78
C ASN A 100 2.43 -26.78 -11.23
N GLY A 101 2.94 -25.86 -12.02
CA GLY A 101 2.49 -25.60 -13.38
C GLY A 101 1.28 -24.67 -13.50
N LYS A 102 0.57 -24.36 -12.40
CA LYS A 102 -0.60 -23.47 -12.41
C LYS A 102 -0.21 -22.04 -12.12
N CYS A 103 -0.98 -21.07 -12.64
CA CYS A 103 -0.80 -19.64 -12.39
C CYS A 103 -1.08 -19.27 -10.92
N TYR A 104 -0.48 -18.18 -10.46
CA TYR A 104 -0.75 -17.65 -9.11
C TYR A 104 -2.18 -17.16 -8.98
N GLY A 105 -2.71 -16.51 -10.02
CA GLY A 105 -4.01 -15.88 -10.02
C GLY A 105 -4.16 -14.91 -8.82
N VAL A 106 -5.38 -14.71 -8.34
CA VAL A 106 -5.67 -13.89 -7.16
C VAL A 106 -5.00 -14.40 -5.88
N ARG A 107 -4.60 -15.67 -5.83
CA ARG A 107 -3.85 -16.23 -4.69
C ARG A 107 -2.51 -15.56 -4.48
N GLY A 108 -1.92 -14.95 -5.50
CA GLY A 108 -0.71 -14.12 -5.40
C GLY A 108 -0.86 -12.92 -4.45
N PHE A 109 -2.09 -12.54 -4.10
CA PHE A 109 -2.41 -11.41 -3.22
C PHE A 109 -2.99 -11.81 -1.86
N ALA A 110 -3.03 -13.10 -1.54
CA ALA A 110 -3.58 -13.60 -0.29
C ALA A 110 -2.87 -13.04 0.96
N ARG A 111 -3.63 -12.90 2.06
CA ARG A 111 -3.09 -12.44 3.34
C ARG A 111 -1.92 -13.31 3.80
N GLY A 112 -0.83 -12.68 4.18
CA GLY A 112 0.41 -13.34 4.60
C GLY A 112 1.32 -13.79 3.45
N PHE A 113 0.83 -13.78 2.19
CA PHE A 113 1.58 -14.20 1.00
C PHE A 113 1.51 -13.19 -0.14
N CYS A 114 1.06 -11.97 0.12
CA CYS A 114 0.86 -10.98 -0.93
C CYS A 114 2.18 -10.66 -1.64
N LYS A 115 2.36 -11.21 -2.82
CA LYS A 115 3.54 -10.97 -3.67
C LYS A 115 3.68 -9.52 -4.07
N PHE A 116 2.55 -8.81 -4.15
CA PHE A 116 2.56 -7.39 -4.45
C PHE A 116 3.16 -6.55 -3.33
N THR A 117 2.96 -6.95 -2.08
CA THR A 117 3.65 -6.34 -0.94
C THR A 117 5.16 -6.56 -1.02
N ASP A 118 5.60 -7.75 -1.44
CA ASP A 118 7.02 -8.04 -1.63
C ASP A 118 7.61 -7.20 -2.78
N VAL A 119 6.87 -7.03 -3.88
CA VAL A 119 7.26 -6.14 -5.00
C VAL A 119 7.46 -4.72 -4.49
N LYS A 120 6.49 -4.16 -3.73
CA LYS A 120 6.62 -2.81 -3.15
C LYS A 120 7.87 -2.68 -2.29
N LYS A 121 8.08 -3.62 -1.36
CA LYS A 121 9.25 -3.62 -0.47
C LYS A 121 10.56 -3.68 -1.25
N ASN A 122 10.64 -4.54 -2.27
CA ASN A 122 11.84 -4.70 -3.08
C ASN A 122 12.13 -3.46 -3.92
N THR A 123 11.08 -2.82 -4.48
CA THR A 123 11.21 -1.55 -5.20
C THR A 123 11.79 -0.47 -4.27
N ILE A 124 11.22 -0.30 -3.07
CA ILE A 124 11.71 0.68 -2.09
C ILE A 124 13.16 0.36 -1.69
N LYS A 125 13.45 -0.90 -1.36
CA LYS A 125 14.79 -1.32 -0.95
C LYS A 125 15.85 -1.04 -2.03
N SER A 126 15.53 -1.21 -3.30
CA SER A 126 16.46 -0.93 -4.40
C SER A 126 16.76 0.57 -4.55
N LEU A 127 15.82 1.44 -4.14
CA LEU A 127 15.96 2.89 -4.24
C LEU A 127 16.65 3.51 -3.02
N LEU A 128 16.36 3.00 -1.81
CA LEU A 128 16.81 3.58 -0.54
C LEU A 128 17.92 2.75 0.13
N ASN A 129 18.64 1.92 -0.63
CA ASN A 129 19.68 1.05 -0.05
C ASN A 129 20.82 1.86 0.57
N GLY A 130 20.99 1.71 1.89
CA GLY A 130 22.06 2.35 2.66
C GLY A 130 21.78 3.78 3.11
N GLU A 131 20.66 4.37 2.73
CA GLU A 131 20.22 5.71 3.14
C GLU A 131 19.65 5.72 4.58
N TYR A 132 19.64 6.90 5.20
CA TYR A 132 18.84 7.14 6.40
C TYR A 132 17.37 7.20 6.00
N GLU A 133 16.54 6.33 6.57
CA GLU A 133 15.13 6.19 6.20
C GLU A 133 14.22 6.61 7.36
N MET A 134 13.35 7.58 7.11
CA MET A 134 12.30 7.94 8.05
C MET A 134 11.05 7.11 7.77
N ILE A 135 10.55 6.43 8.79
CA ILE A 135 9.44 5.47 8.68
C ILE A 135 8.23 5.96 9.47
N GLY A 136 7.05 5.86 8.87
CA GLY A 136 5.78 6.23 9.49
C GLY A 136 5.26 5.22 10.50
N TYR A 137 5.99 4.99 11.61
CA TYR A 137 5.52 4.21 12.74
C TYR A 137 5.11 5.13 13.89
N ALA A 138 3.88 5.00 14.36
CA ALA A 138 3.38 5.76 15.50
C ALA A 138 4.01 5.29 16.82
N SER A 139 3.99 6.15 17.85
CA SER A 139 4.58 5.87 19.16
C SER A 139 3.98 4.67 19.87
N ASP A 140 2.71 4.36 19.61
CA ASP A 140 1.95 3.22 20.14
C ASP A 140 2.17 1.91 19.38
N GLU A 141 2.94 1.92 18.29
CA GLU A 141 3.29 0.70 17.51
C GLU A 141 4.58 0.05 18.03
N VAL A 142 4.69 -0.23 19.32
CA VAL A 142 5.90 -0.68 20.02
C VAL A 142 6.57 -1.88 19.34
N GLU A 143 5.81 -2.90 18.95
CA GLU A 143 6.29 -4.10 18.25
C GLU A 143 6.99 -3.78 16.92
N ARG A 144 6.58 -2.70 16.26
CA ARG A 144 7.18 -2.28 14.98
C ARG A 144 8.43 -1.44 15.22
N LEU A 145 8.40 -0.61 16.26
CA LEU A 145 9.53 0.26 16.64
C LEU A 145 10.76 -0.56 17.03
N HIS A 146 10.60 -1.72 17.69
CA HIS A 146 11.71 -2.63 18.01
C HIS A 146 12.42 -3.21 16.78
N ARG A 147 11.87 -3.07 15.58
CA ARG A 147 12.47 -3.53 14.32
C ARG A 147 13.26 -2.45 13.59
N LEU A 148 13.29 -1.25 14.15
CA LEU A 148 14.10 -0.16 13.59
C LEU A 148 15.58 -0.45 13.82
N THR A 149 16.39 0.03 12.90
CA THR A 149 17.87 -0.10 12.93
C THR A 149 18.48 1.29 13.07
N ASP A 150 19.80 1.39 13.24
CA ASP A 150 20.50 2.67 13.39
C ASP A 150 20.26 3.67 12.26
N LYS A 151 19.92 3.17 11.05
CA LYS A 151 19.61 3.99 9.87
C LYS A 151 18.11 4.21 9.64
N LYS A 152 17.25 3.69 10.51
CA LYS A 152 15.78 3.79 10.38
C LYS A 152 15.19 4.39 11.63
N CYS A 153 14.47 5.48 11.48
CA CYS A 153 13.91 6.20 12.61
C CYS A 153 12.43 6.55 12.37
N SER A 154 11.72 6.89 13.42
CA SER A 154 10.38 7.45 13.35
C SER A 154 10.31 8.75 14.15
N ILE A 155 10.02 9.85 13.47
CA ILE A 155 9.77 11.14 14.11
C ILE A 155 8.54 11.09 15.03
N MET A 156 7.50 10.35 14.64
CA MET A 156 6.30 10.17 15.46
C MET A 156 6.61 9.49 16.79
N ALA A 157 7.48 8.49 16.79
CA ALA A 157 7.91 7.85 18.03
C ALA A 157 8.70 8.81 18.95
N VAL A 158 9.56 9.66 18.38
CA VAL A 158 10.35 10.64 19.12
C VAL A 158 9.47 11.75 19.73
N LEU A 159 8.43 12.16 19.01
CA LEU A 159 7.48 13.18 19.45
C LEU A 159 6.32 12.63 20.31
N GLY A 160 6.24 11.31 20.51
CA GLY A 160 5.15 10.68 21.25
C GLY A 160 3.79 10.69 20.53
N ILE A 161 3.78 10.85 19.21
CA ILE A 161 2.57 10.92 18.37
C ILE A 161 1.97 9.52 18.22
N ALA A 162 0.76 9.34 18.70
CA ALA A 162 0.01 8.08 18.55
C ALA A 162 -0.67 7.99 17.16
N LYS A 163 -1.07 6.78 16.79
CA LYS A 163 -1.70 6.52 15.50
C LYS A 163 -2.99 7.31 15.26
N GLN A 164 -3.72 7.61 16.32
CA GLN A 164 -4.96 8.40 16.22
C GLN A 164 -4.66 9.86 15.87
N ASP A 165 -3.58 10.42 16.41
CA ASP A 165 -3.22 11.84 16.22
C ASP A 165 -2.87 12.14 14.76
N THR A 166 -2.44 11.13 14.00
CA THR A 166 -2.07 11.31 12.60
C THR A 166 -3.24 11.76 11.71
N PHE A 167 -4.49 11.49 12.10
CA PHE A 167 -5.67 12.01 11.40
C PHE A 167 -5.73 13.53 11.46
N ASP A 168 -5.58 14.10 12.64
CA ASP A 168 -5.70 15.56 12.85
C ASP A 168 -4.50 16.28 12.26
N ILE A 169 -3.32 15.68 12.33
CA ILE A 169 -2.11 16.19 11.66
C ILE A 169 -2.35 16.29 10.16
N CYS A 170 -2.87 15.23 9.52
CA CYS A 170 -3.13 15.23 8.09
C CYS A 170 -4.27 16.19 7.71
N ARG A 171 -5.35 16.27 8.50
CA ARG A 171 -6.46 17.21 8.27
C ARG A 171 -6.03 18.67 8.29
N LYS A 172 -5.17 19.04 9.23
CA LYS A 172 -4.63 20.40 9.35
C LYS A 172 -4.04 20.94 8.05
N TYR A 173 -3.47 20.06 7.24
CA TYR A 173 -2.84 20.39 5.96
C TYR A 173 -3.66 20.00 4.73
N ASN A 174 -4.89 19.50 4.89
CA ASN A 174 -5.71 18.93 3.82
C ASN A 174 -5.00 17.76 3.09
N LEU A 175 -4.21 16.98 3.83
CA LEU A 175 -3.44 15.84 3.34
C LEU A 175 -3.92 14.50 3.94
N LEU A 176 -5.16 14.45 4.40
CA LEU A 176 -5.81 13.19 4.75
C LEU A 176 -6.42 12.57 3.50
N SER A 177 -6.09 11.30 3.23
CA SER A 177 -6.70 10.56 2.11
C SER A 177 -8.23 10.50 2.27
N PRO A 178 -9.01 10.80 1.21
CA PRO A 178 -10.47 10.77 1.23
C PRO A 178 -11.03 9.38 1.57
N LEU A 179 -10.29 8.32 1.34
CA LEU A 179 -10.71 6.95 1.68
C LEU A 179 -11.04 6.78 3.16
N TYR A 180 -10.36 7.51 4.06
CA TYR A 180 -10.65 7.44 5.50
C TYR A 180 -12.02 8.03 5.84
N GLU A 181 -12.46 9.06 5.11
CA GLU A 181 -13.79 9.67 5.29
C GLU A 181 -14.91 8.76 4.75
N LEU A 182 -14.59 7.93 3.75
CA LEU A 182 -15.46 6.88 3.23
C LEU A 182 -15.48 5.61 4.10
N GLY A 183 -14.84 5.65 5.28
CA GLY A 183 -14.79 4.54 6.22
C GLY A 183 -13.84 3.40 5.84
N VAL A 184 -12.98 3.62 4.85
CA VAL A 184 -11.92 2.66 4.48
C VAL A 184 -10.80 2.76 5.49
N LYS A 185 -10.44 1.65 6.12
CA LYS A 185 -9.45 1.63 7.22
C LYS A 185 -7.99 1.74 6.76
N ARG A 186 -7.73 1.48 5.49
CA ARG A 186 -6.39 1.49 4.90
C ARG A 186 -6.49 1.67 3.39
N ASP A 187 -5.51 2.31 2.80
CA ASP A 187 -5.30 2.26 1.37
C ASP A 187 -4.82 0.86 0.95
N GLY A 188 -5.42 0.32 -0.09
CA GLY A 188 -5.13 -1.01 -0.64
C GLY A 188 -5.22 -1.02 -2.16
N CYS A 189 -4.98 -2.20 -2.75
CA CYS A 189 -5.27 -2.43 -4.16
C CYS A 189 -6.78 -2.66 -4.32
N TRP A 190 -7.39 -2.12 -5.37
CA TRP A 190 -8.83 -2.29 -5.62
C TRP A 190 -9.25 -3.77 -5.78
N PHE A 191 -8.32 -4.65 -6.16
CA PHE A 191 -8.51 -6.10 -6.24
C PHE A 191 -8.07 -6.86 -4.98
N CYS A 192 -7.85 -6.19 -3.85
CA CYS A 192 -7.31 -6.83 -2.65
C CYS A 192 -8.31 -7.82 -2.05
N PRO A 193 -7.99 -9.12 -1.93
CA PRO A 193 -8.89 -10.09 -1.30
C PRO A 193 -9.11 -9.85 0.19
N ASN A 194 -8.37 -8.90 0.79
CA ASN A 194 -8.56 -8.49 2.18
C ASN A 194 -9.23 -7.10 2.30
N ALA A 195 -9.86 -6.62 1.23
CA ALA A 195 -10.62 -5.36 1.26
C ALA A 195 -11.77 -5.42 2.28
N GLY A 196 -12.04 -4.31 2.94
CA GLY A 196 -13.16 -4.17 3.87
C GLY A 196 -14.50 -4.07 3.14
N LYS A 197 -15.63 -4.16 3.89
CA LYS A 197 -16.97 -4.08 3.31
C LYS A 197 -17.19 -2.76 2.55
N ASN A 198 -16.92 -1.62 3.18
CA ASN A 198 -17.12 -0.30 2.57
C ASN A 198 -16.28 -0.12 1.29
N GLU A 199 -15.03 -0.59 1.29
CA GLU A 199 -14.13 -0.55 0.13
C GLU A 199 -14.69 -1.34 -1.05
N ARG A 200 -15.31 -2.50 -0.78
CA ARG A 200 -15.93 -3.35 -1.80
C ARG A 200 -17.24 -2.80 -2.34
N GLU A 201 -18.06 -2.22 -1.47
CA GLU A 201 -19.32 -1.57 -1.86
C GLU A 201 -19.03 -0.36 -2.75
N MET A 202 -18.10 0.50 -2.34
CA MET A 202 -17.64 1.62 -3.15
C MET A 202 -17.10 1.15 -4.52
N LEU A 203 -16.30 0.08 -4.55
CA LEU A 203 -15.77 -0.46 -5.81
C LEU A 203 -16.91 -0.91 -6.74
N LYS A 204 -17.93 -1.59 -6.20
CA LYS A 204 -19.09 -2.07 -6.99
C LYS A 204 -19.94 -0.91 -7.53
N GLU A 205 -20.15 0.12 -6.73
CA GLU A 205 -21.04 1.23 -7.05
C GLU A 205 -20.36 2.26 -7.97
N GLU A 206 -19.09 2.58 -7.72
CA GLU A 206 -18.40 3.68 -8.39
C GLU A 206 -17.46 3.21 -9.51
N HIS A 207 -17.04 1.93 -9.49
CA HIS A 207 -16.01 1.40 -10.39
C HIS A 207 -16.35 -0.01 -10.94
N PRO A 208 -17.51 -0.18 -11.61
CA PRO A 208 -17.90 -1.48 -12.17
C PRO A 208 -16.88 -2.02 -13.18
N GLU A 209 -16.16 -1.13 -13.90
CA GLU A 209 -15.10 -1.50 -14.84
C GLU A 209 -13.89 -2.18 -14.16
N LEU A 210 -13.61 -1.82 -12.89
CA LEU A 210 -12.58 -2.49 -12.10
C LEU A 210 -13.05 -3.84 -11.56
N VAL A 211 -14.35 -3.98 -11.33
CA VAL A 211 -14.95 -5.26 -10.94
C VAL A 211 -14.84 -6.28 -12.08
N GLU A 212 -15.09 -5.88 -13.33
CA GLU A 212 -14.88 -6.73 -14.52
C GLU A 212 -13.44 -7.25 -14.59
N LYS A 213 -12.45 -6.38 -14.31
CA LYS A 213 -11.04 -6.82 -14.27
C LYS A 213 -10.75 -7.82 -13.15
N ILE A 214 -11.49 -7.80 -12.04
CA ILE A 214 -11.37 -8.83 -10.99
C ILE A 214 -11.92 -10.16 -11.52
N HIS A 215 -12.97 -10.16 -12.32
CA HIS A 215 -13.46 -11.36 -13.00
C HIS A 215 -12.38 -11.96 -13.89
N ASP A 216 -11.76 -11.15 -14.76
CA ASP A 216 -10.68 -11.60 -15.64
C ASP A 216 -9.52 -12.22 -14.83
N MET A 217 -9.15 -11.61 -13.70
CA MET A 217 -8.11 -12.14 -12.81
C MET A 217 -8.44 -13.52 -12.26
N ILE A 218 -9.73 -13.84 -12.09
CA ILE A 218 -10.18 -15.11 -11.51
C ILE A 218 -10.26 -16.18 -12.59
N GLU A 219 -10.69 -15.85 -13.77
CA GLU A 219 -10.71 -16.76 -14.92
C GLU A 219 -9.33 -17.34 -15.23
N VAL A 220 -8.26 -16.59 -14.96
CA VAL A 220 -6.87 -17.08 -15.09
C VAL A 220 -6.50 -18.12 -14.01
N CYS A 221 -7.32 -18.30 -12.97
CA CYS A 221 -7.04 -19.27 -11.91
C CYS A 221 -7.44 -20.68 -12.34
N ASP A 222 -6.45 -21.56 -12.59
CA ASP A 222 -6.63 -22.96 -12.97
C ASP A 222 -7.05 -23.87 -11.79
N TYR A 223 -7.52 -23.33 -10.67
CA TYR A 223 -7.89 -24.10 -9.48
C TYR A 223 -9.02 -23.42 -8.72
N ASP A 224 -9.74 -24.24 -7.95
CA ASP A 224 -10.87 -23.78 -7.14
C ASP A 224 -10.45 -22.66 -6.16
N ILE A 225 -11.03 -21.46 -6.36
CA ILE A 225 -10.86 -20.31 -5.50
C ILE A 225 -11.71 -20.36 -4.23
N SER A 226 -12.69 -21.28 -4.13
CA SER A 226 -13.49 -21.47 -2.91
C SER A 226 -12.63 -21.89 -1.72
N SER A 227 -11.46 -22.49 -1.96
CA SER A 227 -10.46 -22.84 -0.96
C SER A 227 -9.61 -21.65 -0.47
N PHE A 228 -9.91 -20.44 -0.93
CA PHE A 228 -9.19 -19.20 -0.58
C PHE A 228 -9.55 -18.78 0.85
N GLY A 229 -8.88 -19.38 1.84
CA GLY A 229 -8.81 -18.99 3.24
C GLY A 229 -10.12 -18.50 3.90
N ALA A 230 -10.67 -19.30 4.77
CA ALA A 230 -12.01 -19.23 5.37
C ALA A 230 -12.42 -17.95 6.15
N ARG A 231 -11.66 -16.86 6.12
CA ARG A 231 -11.99 -15.69 6.96
C ARG A 231 -12.36 -14.40 6.23
N ASN A 232 -12.07 -14.25 4.94
CA ASN A 232 -12.48 -13.08 4.15
C ASN A 232 -12.41 -13.41 2.65
N ASN A 233 -13.23 -14.34 2.19
CA ASN A 233 -13.25 -14.72 0.79
C ASN A 233 -14.34 -13.96 0.02
N TRP A 234 -14.32 -12.61 0.16
CA TRP A 234 -15.31 -11.78 -0.53
C TRP A 234 -15.27 -11.99 -2.06
N VAL A 235 -14.10 -12.35 -2.58
CA VAL A 235 -13.95 -12.70 -3.99
C VAL A 235 -14.78 -13.94 -4.30
N ALA A 236 -14.68 -15.01 -3.50
CA ALA A 236 -15.52 -16.20 -3.66
C ALA A 236 -16.99 -15.93 -3.31
N ASP A 237 -17.26 -15.12 -2.28
CA ASP A 237 -18.62 -14.75 -1.88
C ASP A 237 -19.29 -13.88 -2.98
N TYR A 238 -18.54 -12.93 -3.55
CA TYR A 238 -19.01 -12.11 -4.66
C TYR A 238 -19.42 -12.96 -5.88
N PHE A 239 -18.64 -14.02 -6.19
CA PHE A 239 -18.92 -14.90 -7.31
C PHE A 239 -20.06 -15.87 -7.02
N LYS A 240 -20.24 -16.34 -5.79
CA LYS A 240 -21.41 -17.12 -5.37
C LYS A 240 -22.72 -16.32 -5.46
N GLU A 241 -22.67 -15.06 -5.06
CA GLU A 241 -23.84 -14.16 -5.09
C GLU A 241 -24.27 -13.77 -6.51
N ASN A 242 -23.36 -13.85 -7.50
CA ASN A 242 -23.64 -13.44 -8.88
C ASN A 242 -23.68 -14.60 -9.88
N ASP A 243 -23.89 -15.84 -9.41
CA ASP A 243 -24.05 -17.07 -10.23
C ASP A 243 -22.91 -17.40 -11.22
N VAL A 244 -21.74 -16.77 -11.09
CA VAL A 244 -20.61 -16.96 -12.01
C VAL A 244 -19.86 -18.29 -11.76
N LEU A 245 -20.10 -18.95 -10.63
CA LEU A 245 -19.52 -20.26 -10.29
C LEU A 245 -20.40 -21.45 -10.67
N ASN A 246 -21.50 -21.24 -11.37
CA ASN A 246 -22.42 -22.29 -11.81
C ASN A 246 -22.29 -22.64 -13.31
N VAL A 247 -21.11 -22.47 -13.90
CA VAL A 247 -20.82 -22.96 -15.26
C VAL A 247 -19.73 -24.02 -15.21
#